data_7755aeeb81fff7835a37fa900efbca21
#
_entry.id   7755aeeb81fff7835a37fa900efbca21
#
_cell.length_a   1.000
_cell.length_b   1.000
_cell.length_c   1.000
_cell.angle_alpha   90.00
_cell.angle_beta   90.00
_cell.angle_gamma   90.00
#
_symmetry.space_group_name_H-M   'P 1'
#
loop_
_entity.id
_entity.type
_entity.pdbx_description
1 polymer ?
#
loop_
_entity_poly.entity_id
_entity_poly.type
_entity_poly.pdbx_seq_one_letter_code
_entity_poly.pdbx_strand_id
1 'polypeptide(L)'
;QEYRPSFVSNEELIRLGSRFDGGYVVLKKQIKETNCLVSFGISDNWDFEEEFHNLSNCEVDAYDYSIDKNFWLDRFKKDLVKFLCLKIFKPKKIKNMFKYFFFKSFFNKKTNSFNKEKIGNKDGELSFNSIMQKHREKKIFLKSDIEGGEFSFYKDIEKFDNIIGIAIEFHNVIEKNELIKNFLQNLKKFKLIHIHANNLVPINNSSHCLEMTFARNEYLYNSEKFNDKKYPIKGLDYPNAKRGKDIEIYFL
;
A
#
# COMPACT_ATOMS: atom_id res chain seq x y z
N GLN A 1 4.08 20.22 11.20
CA GLN A 1 3.35 20.69 9.98
C GLN A 1 3.63 19.81 8.76
N GLU A 2 4.85 19.28 8.56
CA GLU A 2 5.26 18.55 7.35
C GLU A 2 4.44 17.29 7.06
N TYR A 3 3.97 16.60 8.10
CA TYR A 3 3.14 15.39 8.00
C TYR A 3 1.64 15.66 7.99
N ARG A 4 1.22 16.93 7.95
CA ARG A 4 -0.20 17.26 8.01
C ARG A 4 -0.83 17.11 6.63
N PRO A 5 -1.85 16.24 6.49
CA PRO A 5 -2.51 16.04 5.21
C PRO A 5 -3.24 17.29 4.71
N SER A 6 -3.28 17.47 3.41
CA SER A 6 -4.17 18.43 2.74
C SER A 6 -5.63 18.01 2.90
N PHE A 7 -6.52 18.98 2.84
CA PHE A 7 -7.95 18.74 3.03
C PHE A 7 -8.55 17.96 1.86
N VAL A 8 -9.21 16.85 2.20
CA VAL A 8 -10.07 16.06 1.32
C VAL A 8 -11.32 15.67 2.12
N SER A 9 -12.50 15.73 1.51
CA SER A 9 -13.72 15.27 2.18
C SER A 9 -13.65 13.75 2.45
N ASN A 10 -14.20 13.29 3.59
CA ASN A 10 -14.27 11.85 3.87
C ASN A 10 -15.10 11.09 2.83
N GLU A 11 -16.08 11.76 2.22
CA GLU A 11 -16.93 11.18 1.18
C GLU A 11 -16.16 10.87 -0.11
N GLU A 12 -15.05 11.58 -0.36
CA GLU A 12 -14.17 11.36 -1.50
C GLU A 12 -13.14 10.24 -1.25
N LEU A 13 -12.94 9.87 0.01
CA LEU A 13 -12.02 8.82 0.41
C LEU A 13 -12.72 7.46 0.50
N ILE A 14 -11.96 6.40 0.32
CA ILE A 14 -12.38 5.02 0.51
C ILE A 14 -11.20 4.20 1.03
N ARG A 15 -11.45 3.29 1.96
CA ARG A 15 -10.49 2.27 2.34
C ARG A 15 -10.64 1.06 1.43
N LEU A 16 -9.54 0.59 0.88
CA LEU A 16 -9.45 -0.64 0.10
C LEU A 16 -8.51 -1.63 0.79
N GLY A 17 -8.74 -2.92 0.54
CA GLY A 17 -7.95 -3.99 1.10
C GLY A 17 -8.42 -4.46 2.47
N SER A 18 -7.53 -5.08 3.20
CA SER A 18 -7.84 -5.66 4.50
C SER A 18 -8.39 -4.62 5.48
N ARG A 19 -9.35 -5.03 6.30
CA ARG A 19 -9.79 -4.20 7.44
C ARG A 19 -8.66 -3.94 8.45
N PHE A 20 -7.67 -4.83 8.49
CA PHE A 20 -6.48 -4.72 9.32
C PHE A 20 -5.28 -4.37 8.45
N ASP A 21 -4.15 -4.98 8.72
CA ASP A 21 -2.92 -4.81 7.94
C ASP A 21 -3.11 -5.05 6.43
N GLY A 22 -2.48 -4.22 5.60
CA GLY A 22 -2.58 -4.26 4.13
C GLY A 22 -3.84 -3.58 3.55
N GLY A 23 -4.48 -2.68 4.31
CA GLY A 23 -5.54 -1.83 3.79
C GLY A 23 -5.15 -0.36 3.79
N TYR A 24 -5.45 0.36 2.71
CA TYR A 24 -5.06 1.76 2.52
C TYR A 24 -6.26 2.63 2.18
N VAL A 25 -6.26 3.87 2.70
CA VAL A 25 -7.27 4.88 2.37
C VAL A 25 -6.81 5.67 1.15
N VAL A 26 -7.63 5.69 0.11
CA VAL A 26 -7.30 6.29 -1.18
C VAL A 26 -8.42 7.19 -1.69
N LEU A 27 -8.12 8.04 -2.69
CA LEU A 27 -9.09 8.96 -3.30
C LEU A 27 -9.90 8.23 -4.38
N LYS A 28 -11.24 8.22 -4.25
CA LYS A 28 -12.16 7.53 -5.18
C LYS A 28 -11.97 7.95 -6.64
N LYS A 29 -11.70 9.24 -6.88
CA LYS A 29 -11.51 9.78 -8.24
C LYS A 29 -10.29 9.15 -8.91
N GLN A 30 -9.19 8.97 -8.17
CA GLN A 30 -7.98 8.34 -8.71
C GLN A 30 -8.18 6.88 -9.10
N ILE A 31 -8.95 6.12 -8.31
CA ILE A 31 -9.29 4.73 -8.65
C ILE A 31 -9.94 4.67 -10.04
N LYS A 32 -10.96 5.52 -10.27
CA LYS A 32 -11.72 5.51 -11.53
C LYS A 32 -10.90 5.89 -12.75
N GLU A 33 -9.87 6.72 -12.57
CA GLU A 33 -9.04 7.22 -13.67
C GLU A 33 -7.77 6.40 -13.89
N THR A 34 -7.47 5.44 -13.02
CA THR A 34 -6.29 4.57 -13.13
C THR A 34 -6.46 3.57 -14.27
N ASN A 35 -5.44 3.47 -15.13
CA ASN A 35 -5.35 2.44 -16.16
C ASN A 35 -4.51 1.24 -15.71
N CYS A 36 -3.55 1.46 -14.82
CA CYS A 36 -2.68 0.42 -14.26
C CYS A 36 -2.37 0.68 -12.78
N LEU A 37 -2.67 -0.29 -11.94
CA LEU A 37 -2.17 -0.35 -10.58
C LEU A 37 -0.80 -1.05 -10.60
N VAL A 38 0.25 -0.30 -10.29
CA VAL A 38 1.58 -0.86 -10.05
C VAL A 38 1.73 -1.07 -8.55
N SER A 39 1.95 -2.31 -8.12
CA SER A 39 1.98 -2.69 -6.70
C SER A 39 3.29 -3.38 -6.33
N PHE A 40 3.98 -2.85 -5.34
CA PHE A 40 5.20 -3.40 -4.78
C PHE A 40 4.93 -3.95 -3.38
N GLY A 41 5.29 -5.23 -3.15
CA GLY A 41 5.07 -5.92 -1.88
C GLY A 41 3.61 -6.28 -1.65
N ILE A 42 3.25 -7.49 -2.00
CA ILE A 42 1.87 -7.99 -1.81
C ILE A 42 1.81 -9.12 -0.79
N SER A 43 2.96 -9.77 -0.52
CA SER A 43 3.04 -10.90 0.39
C SER A 43 1.93 -11.93 0.14
N ASP A 44 1.27 -12.41 1.17
CA ASP A 44 0.12 -13.30 1.05
C ASP A 44 -1.24 -12.55 1.12
N ASN A 45 -1.24 -11.24 0.95
CA ASN A 45 -2.44 -10.40 1.03
C ASN A 45 -2.52 -9.43 -0.15
N TRP A 46 -3.33 -9.72 -1.14
CA TRP A 46 -3.61 -8.88 -2.32
C TRP A 46 -5.04 -8.34 -2.32
N ASP A 47 -5.67 -8.26 -1.15
CA ASP A 47 -7.04 -7.76 -1.02
C ASP A 47 -7.15 -6.31 -1.56
N PHE A 48 -6.10 -5.49 -1.38
CA PHE A 48 -6.06 -4.13 -1.92
C PHE A 48 -6.06 -4.12 -3.45
N GLU A 49 -5.20 -4.93 -4.07
CA GLU A 49 -5.09 -5.04 -5.52
C GLU A 49 -6.37 -5.60 -6.14
N GLU A 50 -7.00 -6.58 -5.50
CA GLU A 50 -8.25 -7.17 -5.97
C GLU A 50 -9.41 -6.17 -5.88
N GLU A 51 -9.57 -5.46 -4.77
CA GLU A 51 -10.61 -4.45 -4.61
C GLU A 51 -10.40 -3.24 -5.53
N PHE A 52 -9.14 -2.78 -5.68
CA PHE A 52 -8.79 -1.70 -6.60
C PHE A 52 -9.13 -2.07 -8.04
N HIS A 53 -8.71 -3.27 -8.49
CA HIS A 53 -9.03 -3.81 -9.81
C HIS A 53 -10.54 -3.90 -10.05
N ASN A 54 -11.30 -4.41 -9.07
CA ASN A 54 -12.75 -4.57 -9.20
C ASN A 54 -13.50 -3.24 -9.32
N LEU A 55 -12.97 -2.15 -8.74
CA LEU A 55 -13.57 -0.82 -8.82
C LEU A 55 -13.19 -0.02 -10.06
N SER A 56 -11.98 -0.24 -10.57
CA SER A 56 -11.42 0.52 -11.70
C SER A 56 -11.45 -0.22 -13.02
N ASN A 57 -11.49 -1.56 -13.00
CA ASN A 57 -11.18 -2.44 -14.13
C ASN A 57 -9.78 -2.21 -14.73
N CYS A 58 -8.86 -1.59 -13.98
CA CYS A 58 -7.50 -1.34 -14.43
C CYS A 58 -6.67 -2.62 -14.49
N GLU A 59 -5.57 -2.57 -15.21
CA GLU A 59 -4.54 -3.61 -15.12
C GLU A 59 -3.87 -3.60 -13.74
N VAL A 60 -3.40 -4.77 -13.28
CA VAL A 60 -2.56 -4.89 -12.07
C VAL A 60 -1.22 -5.47 -12.45
N ASP A 61 -0.15 -4.75 -12.15
CA ASP A 61 1.23 -5.21 -12.33
C ASP A 61 1.93 -5.25 -10.96
N ALA A 62 1.96 -6.44 -10.36
CA ALA A 62 2.44 -6.64 -9.00
C ALA A 62 3.85 -7.23 -8.96
N TYR A 63 4.65 -6.80 -7.99
CA TYR A 63 6.04 -7.18 -7.82
C TYR A 63 6.30 -7.58 -6.36
N ASP A 64 6.81 -8.79 -6.17
CA ASP A 64 7.24 -9.25 -4.85
C ASP A 64 8.26 -10.39 -4.99
N TYR A 65 9.49 -10.16 -4.57
CA TYR A 65 10.56 -11.15 -4.66
C TYR A 65 10.43 -12.30 -3.67
N SER A 66 9.68 -12.11 -2.60
CA SER A 66 9.57 -13.07 -1.51
C SER A 66 8.62 -14.23 -1.82
N ILE A 67 7.73 -14.04 -2.81
CA ILE A 67 6.69 -15.02 -3.14
C ILE A 67 7.20 -16.03 -4.16
N ASP A 68 7.39 -17.27 -3.71
CA ASP A 68 7.75 -18.40 -4.57
C ASP A 68 7.03 -19.69 -4.16
N LYS A 69 7.44 -20.82 -4.73
CA LYS A 69 6.87 -22.14 -4.40
C LYS A 69 7.10 -22.50 -2.93
N ASN A 70 8.26 -22.16 -2.36
CA ASN A 70 8.58 -22.47 -0.96
C ASN A 70 7.75 -21.62 -0.03
N PHE A 71 7.55 -20.33 -0.32
CA PHE A 71 6.65 -19.44 0.40
C PHE A 71 5.24 -20.06 0.54
N TRP A 72 4.67 -20.53 -0.57
CA TRP A 72 3.33 -21.14 -0.55
C TRP A 72 3.29 -22.48 0.16
N LEU A 73 4.33 -23.31 0.03
CA LEU A 73 4.44 -24.57 0.76
C LEU A 73 4.52 -24.37 2.27
N ASP A 74 5.33 -23.40 2.72
CA ASP A 74 5.47 -23.10 4.14
C ASP A 74 4.19 -22.48 4.70
N ARG A 75 3.52 -21.65 3.92
CA ARG A 75 2.20 -21.11 4.27
C ARG A 75 1.18 -22.22 4.45
N PHE A 76 1.09 -23.12 3.50
CA PHE A 76 0.20 -24.27 3.54
C PHE A 76 0.48 -25.14 4.76
N LYS A 77 1.76 -25.50 5.02
CA LYS A 77 2.17 -26.28 6.21
C LYS A 77 1.74 -25.60 7.52
N LYS A 78 1.99 -24.29 7.65
CA LYS A 78 1.60 -23.50 8.83
C LYS A 78 0.08 -23.53 9.04
N ASP A 79 -0.70 -23.37 7.99
CA ASP A 79 -2.16 -23.36 8.09
C ASP A 79 -2.72 -24.76 8.33
N LEU A 80 -2.11 -25.82 7.75
CA LEU A 80 -2.46 -27.21 8.02
C LEU A 80 -2.21 -27.60 9.48
N VAL A 81 -1.05 -27.26 10.03
CA VAL A 81 -0.73 -27.50 11.45
C VAL A 81 -1.75 -26.78 12.34
N LYS A 82 -2.06 -25.52 12.06
CA LYS A 82 -3.09 -24.77 12.82
C LYS A 82 -4.46 -25.42 12.72
N PHE A 83 -4.82 -25.94 11.56
CA PHE A 83 -6.09 -26.65 11.35
C PHE A 83 -6.15 -27.95 12.17
N LEU A 84 -5.12 -28.77 12.11
CA LEU A 84 -5.06 -30.06 12.80
C LEU A 84 -4.94 -29.90 14.33
N CYS A 85 -4.05 -29.02 14.81
CA CYS A 85 -3.77 -28.88 16.24
C CYS A 85 -4.86 -28.13 17.00
N LEU A 86 -5.52 -27.17 16.38
CA LEU A 86 -6.48 -26.32 17.09
C LEU A 86 -7.94 -26.77 16.94
N LYS A 87 -8.21 -27.87 16.20
CA LYS A 87 -9.57 -28.37 15.89
C LYS A 87 -10.58 -27.26 15.53
N ILE A 88 -10.09 -26.16 14.96
CA ILE A 88 -10.91 -24.98 14.68
C ILE A 88 -11.41 -25.06 13.25
N PHE A 89 -12.58 -25.64 13.05
CA PHE A 89 -13.32 -25.63 11.79
C PHE A 89 -13.95 -24.25 11.54
N LYS A 90 -13.12 -23.26 11.17
CA LYS A 90 -13.64 -21.97 10.69
C LYS A 90 -13.51 -21.89 9.17
N PRO A 91 -14.58 -21.56 8.42
CA PRO A 91 -14.55 -21.47 6.94
C PRO A 91 -13.39 -20.60 6.40
N LYS A 92 -13.08 -19.51 7.11
CA LYS A 92 -11.97 -18.62 6.77
C LYS A 92 -10.60 -19.30 6.79
N LYS A 93 -10.38 -20.29 7.69
CA LYS A 93 -9.10 -21.03 7.76
C LYS A 93 -8.96 -22.04 6.63
N ILE A 94 -10.06 -22.66 6.22
CA ILE A 94 -10.08 -23.54 5.05
C ILE A 94 -9.75 -22.72 3.79
N LYS A 95 -10.36 -21.54 3.63
CA LYS A 95 -10.05 -20.62 2.52
C LYS A 95 -8.55 -20.28 2.48
N ASN A 96 -7.90 -20.07 3.62
CA ASN A 96 -6.47 -19.76 3.68
C ASN A 96 -5.58 -20.91 3.15
N MET A 97 -5.95 -22.19 3.34
CA MET A 97 -5.21 -23.33 2.79
C MET A 97 -5.21 -23.34 1.26
N PHE A 98 -6.25 -22.78 0.64
CA PHE A 98 -6.38 -22.66 -0.81
C PHE A 98 -5.91 -21.31 -1.36
N LYS A 99 -5.25 -20.48 -0.56
CA LYS A 99 -4.87 -19.12 -0.90
C LYS A 99 -3.99 -19.05 -2.17
N TYR A 100 -3.12 -20.05 -2.37
CA TYR A 100 -2.33 -20.19 -3.59
C TYR A 100 -3.20 -20.26 -4.87
N PHE A 101 -4.31 -21.01 -4.84
CA PHE A 101 -5.20 -21.13 -6.01
C PHE A 101 -5.92 -19.81 -6.28
N PHE A 102 -6.33 -19.08 -5.25
CA PHE A 102 -6.91 -17.74 -5.43
C PHE A 102 -5.90 -16.76 -5.97
N PHE A 103 -4.66 -16.77 -5.45
CA PHE A 103 -3.54 -16.01 -5.99
C PHE A 103 -3.35 -16.27 -7.49
N LYS A 104 -3.23 -17.54 -7.87
CA LYS A 104 -3.10 -17.95 -9.28
C LYS A 104 -4.30 -17.50 -10.11
N SER A 105 -5.51 -17.66 -9.61
CA SER A 105 -6.73 -17.23 -10.29
C SER A 105 -6.76 -15.73 -10.55
N PHE A 106 -6.28 -14.92 -9.61
CA PHE A 106 -6.24 -13.47 -9.75
C PHE A 106 -5.13 -13.02 -10.72
N PHE A 107 -3.92 -13.54 -10.58
CA PHE A 107 -2.75 -13.14 -11.39
C PHE A 107 -2.59 -13.88 -12.72
N ASN A 108 -3.43 -14.86 -13.04
CA ASN A 108 -3.46 -15.48 -14.38
C ASN A 108 -4.47 -14.80 -15.33
N LYS A 109 -5.18 -13.76 -14.90
CA LYS A 109 -6.01 -12.95 -15.79
C LYS A 109 -5.11 -12.20 -16.77
N LYS A 110 -5.59 -11.94 -17.99
CA LYS A 110 -4.83 -11.17 -19.00
C LYS A 110 -4.44 -9.77 -18.54
N THR A 111 -5.23 -9.20 -17.64
CA THR A 111 -5.04 -7.85 -17.09
C THR A 111 -4.14 -7.79 -15.87
N ASN A 112 -3.85 -8.93 -15.23
CA ASN A 112 -3.16 -8.96 -13.96
C ASN A 112 -1.88 -9.78 -14.07
N SER A 113 -0.76 -9.19 -13.72
CA SER A 113 0.55 -9.85 -13.74
C SER A 113 1.20 -9.84 -12.37
N PHE A 114 1.93 -10.91 -12.08
CA PHE A 114 2.78 -11.03 -10.92
C PHE A 114 4.22 -11.30 -11.36
N ASN A 115 5.15 -10.51 -10.84
CA ASN A 115 6.57 -10.58 -11.14
C ASN A 115 7.34 -10.88 -9.84
N LYS A 116 8.09 -11.99 -9.83
CA LYS A 116 8.98 -12.33 -8.70
C LYS A 116 10.28 -11.53 -8.82
N GLU A 117 10.19 -10.24 -8.60
CA GLU A 117 11.31 -9.31 -8.75
C GLU A 117 11.47 -8.45 -7.48
N LYS A 118 12.71 -8.18 -7.12
CA LYS A 118 13.05 -7.24 -6.07
C LYS A 118 13.24 -5.85 -6.65
N ILE A 119 12.56 -4.86 -6.09
CA ILE A 119 12.66 -3.46 -6.53
C ILE A 119 13.83 -2.79 -5.82
N GLY A 120 14.69 -2.13 -6.61
CA GLY A 120 15.83 -1.42 -6.05
C GLY A 120 16.80 -0.94 -7.12
N ASN A 121 18.01 -0.54 -6.67
CA ASN A 121 19.05 0.04 -7.53
C ASN A 121 20.36 -0.76 -7.52
N LYS A 122 20.37 -1.98 -6.94
CA LYS A 122 21.53 -2.85 -6.90
C LYS A 122 21.53 -3.82 -8.07
N ASP A 123 22.68 -4.42 -8.35
CA ASP A 123 22.79 -5.47 -9.37
C ASP A 123 21.81 -6.62 -9.04
N GLY A 124 21.05 -7.03 -10.04
CA GLY A 124 20.03 -8.07 -9.91
C GLY A 124 18.68 -7.58 -9.34
N GLU A 125 18.52 -6.29 -9.06
CA GLU A 125 17.25 -5.67 -8.69
C GLU A 125 16.62 -4.97 -9.89
N LEU A 126 15.29 -4.99 -9.97
CA LEU A 126 14.56 -4.29 -11.03
C LEU A 126 14.37 -2.82 -10.65
N SER A 127 14.81 -1.91 -11.52
CA SER A 127 14.72 -0.49 -11.24
C SER A 127 13.28 0.04 -11.35
N PHE A 128 12.93 0.97 -10.48
CA PHE A 128 11.66 1.70 -10.54
C PHE A 128 11.43 2.34 -11.91
N ASN A 129 12.48 2.98 -12.47
CA ASN A 129 12.42 3.64 -13.75
C ASN A 129 12.02 2.69 -14.89
N SER A 130 12.56 1.46 -14.92
CA SER A 130 12.21 0.46 -15.93
C SER A 130 10.74 0.08 -15.89
N ILE A 131 10.18 -0.07 -14.67
CA ILE A 131 8.76 -0.39 -14.48
C ILE A 131 7.88 0.77 -14.97
N MET A 132 8.21 2.00 -14.58
CA MET A 132 7.44 3.17 -14.99
C MET A 132 7.50 3.37 -16.51
N GLN A 133 8.63 3.14 -17.16
CA GLN A 133 8.75 3.19 -18.62
C GLN A 133 7.89 2.15 -19.33
N LYS A 134 7.74 0.94 -18.78
CA LYS A 134 6.82 -0.09 -19.29
C LYS A 134 5.37 0.41 -19.39
N HIS A 135 4.98 1.31 -18.48
CA HIS A 135 3.61 1.81 -18.34
C HIS A 135 3.47 3.30 -18.69
N ARG A 136 4.41 3.89 -19.43
CA ARG A 136 4.49 5.34 -19.69
C ARG A 136 3.22 5.95 -20.30
N GLU A 137 2.45 5.16 -21.08
CA GLU A 137 1.21 5.60 -21.74
C GLU A 137 -0.05 5.43 -20.88
N LYS A 138 0.09 4.96 -19.63
CA LYS A 138 -1.02 4.65 -18.74
C LYS A 138 -1.03 5.59 -17.54
N LYS A 139 -2.20 5.99 -17.07
CA LYS A 139 -2.35 6.60 -15.75
C LYS A 139 -2.11 5.54 -14.68
N ILE A 140 -1.12 5.75 -13.83
CA ILE A 140 -0.67 4.79 -12.82
C ILE A 140 -1.13 5.21 -11.43
N PHE A 141 -1.68 4.26 -10.68
CA PHE A 141 -1.69 4.33 -9.22
C PHE A 141 -0.55 3.44 -8.70
N LEU A 142 0.31 4.00 -7.84
CA LEU A 142 1.44 3.28 -7.25
C LEU A 142 1.11 2.88 -5.81
N LYS A 143 1.17 1.58 -5.49
CA LYS A 143 1.18 1.08 -4.11
C LYS A 143 2.55 0.53 -3.81
N SER A 144 3.11 0.85 -2.64
CA SER A 144 4.40 0.33 -2.20
C SER A 144 4.41 -0.01 -0.71
N ASP A 145 4.78 -1.24 -0.42
CA ASP A 145 4.93 -1.79 0.91
C ASP A 145 6.03 -2.87 0.84
N ILE A 146 7.31 -2.44 0.88
CA ILE A 146 8.48 -3.29 0.58
C ILE A 146 9.56 -3.24 1.67
N GLU A 147 9.12 -3.10 2.93
CA GLU A 147 9.95 -3.32 4.10
C GLU A 147 11.27 -2.51 4.12
N GLY A 148 11.19 -1.21 3.77
CA GLY A 148 12.33 -0.29 3.73
C GLY A 148 12.95 -0.10 2.33
N GLY A 149 12.50 -0.83 1.31
CA GLY A 149 12.92 -0.67 -0.07
C GLY A 149 12.38 0.60 -0.74
N GLU A 150 11.34 1.23 -0.19
CA GLU A 150 10.71 2.46 -0.67
C GLU A 150 11.70 3.62 -0.80
N PHE A 151 12.74 3.63 0.02
CA PHE A 151 13.79 4.65 -0.04
C PHE A 151 14.73 4.52 -1.25
N SER A 152 14.65 3.44 -2.02
CA SER A 152 15.47 3.26 -3.21
C SER A 152 14.98 4.05 -4.41
N PHE A 153 13.68 4.39 -4.48
CA PHE A 153 13.07 5.02 -5.65
C PHE A 153 12.28 6.30 -5.36
N TYR A 154 12.07 6.68 -4.10
CA TYR A 154 11.20 7.80 -3.75
C TYR A 154 11.55 9.13 -4.46
N LYS A 155 12.84 9.34 -4.77
CA LYS A 155 13.33 10.51 -5.51
C LYS A 155 12.93 10.52 -6.99
N ASP A 156 12.59 9.35 -7.52
CA ASP A 156 12.28 9.19 -8.94
C ASP A 156 10.79 9.37 -9.26
N ILE A 157 9.93 9.32 -8.25
CA ILE A 157 8.47 9.44 -8.42
C ILE A 157 8.07 10.71 -9.18
N GLU A 158 8.66 11.85 -8.83
CA GLU A 158 8.39 13.16 -9.46
C GLU A 158 8.77 13.24 -10.95
N LYS A 159 9.58 12.29 -11.46
CA LYS A 159 9.98 12.25 -12.87
C LYS A 159 8.86 11.73 -13.79
N PHE A 160 7.84 11.10 -13.23
CA PHE A 160 6.78 10.43 -13.98
C PHE A 160 5.44 11.16 -13.85
N ASP A 161 5.06 11.86 -14.92
CA ASP A 161 3.81 12.64 -14.95
C ASP A 161 2.55 11.78 -15.02
N ASN A 162 2.68 10.54 -15.38
CA ASN A 162 1.60 9.58 -15.47
C ASN A 162 1.25 8.87 -14.14
N ILE A 163 2.02 9.07 -13.08
CA ILE A 163 1.63 8.64 -11.73
C ILE A 163 0.60 9.65 -11.20
N ILE A 164 -0.62 9.18 -10.94
CA ILE A 164 -1.73 10.04 -10.49
C ILE A 164 -2.03 9.93 -9.00
N GLY A 165 -1.64 8.83 -8.37
CA GLY A 165 -1.84 8.57 -6.94
C GLY A 165 -0.81 7.60 -6.40
N ILE A 166 -0.57 7.69 -5.08
CA ILE A 166 0.43 6.88 -4.39
C ILE A 166 -0.14 6.45 -3.05
N ALA A 167 -0.04 5.16 -2.71
CA ALA A 167 -0.18 4.65 -1.37
C ALA A 167 1.14 3.96 -0.98
N ILE A 168 1.80 4.42 0.07
CA ILE A 168 3.12 3.94 0.47
C ILE A 168 3.18 3.72 1.98
N GLU A 169 3.73 2.58 2.39
CA GLU A 169 4.09 2.35 3.77
C GLU A 169 5.58 2.61 3.96
N PHE A 170 5.90 3.61 4.78
CA PHE A 170 7.27 3.90 5.17
C PHE A 170 7.63 3.12 6.42
N HIS A 171 8.72 2.36 6.34
CA HIS A 171 9.27 1.58 7.44
C HIS A 171 10.41 2.29 8.16
N ASN A 172 10.65 1.91 9.42
CA ASN A 172 11.71 2.50 10.27
C ASN A 172 11.59 4.03 10.40
N VAL A 173 10.36 4.52 10.56
CA VAL A 173 10.06 5.97 10.47
C VAL A 173 10.82 6.82 11.48
N ILE A 174 11.15 6.29 12.66
CA ILE A 174 11.93 7.00 13.69
C ILE A 174 13.34 7.26 13.18
N GLU A 175 14.01 6.23 12.64
CA GLU A 175 15.38 6.31 12.14
C GLU A 175 15.47 7.02 10.79
N LYS A 176 14.42 6.90 9.98
CA LYS A 176 14.34 7.46 8.62
C LYS A 176 13.55 8.76 8.52
N ASN A 177 13.20 9.37 9.65
CA ASN A 177 12.38 10.57 9.70
C ASN A 177 12.87 11.70 8.78
N GLU A 178 14.17 11.97 8.76
CA GLU A 178 14.73 13.01 7.87
C GLU A 178 14.61 12.65 6.38
N LEU A 179 14.70 11.37 6.02
CA LEU A 179 14.48 10.93 4.63
C LEU A 179 13.01 11.10 4.22
N ILE A 180 12.08 10.80 5.13
CA ILE A 180 10.63 10.99 4.88
C ILE A 180 10.30 12.47 4.75
N LYS A 181 10.82 13.32 5.62
CA LYS A 181 10.66 14.78 5.51
C LYS A 181 11.19 15.29 4.17
N ASN A 182 12.41 14.88 3.79
CA ASN A 182 12.98 15.24 2.49
C ASN A 182 12.11 14.76 1.33
N PHE A 183 11.50 13.57 1.43
CA PHE A 183 10.54 13.10 0.44
C PHE A 183 9.34 14.04 0.35
N LEU A 184 8.68 14.34 1.48
CA LEU A 184 7.51 15.22 1.53
C LEU A 184 7.79 16.61 0.97
N GLN A 185 8.96 17.20 1.29
CA GLN A 185 9.37 18.52 0.82
C GLN A 185 9.67 18.55 -0.70
N ASN A 186 10.14 17.46 -1.25
CA ASN A 186 10.49 17.35 -2.67
C ASN A 186 9.32 16.86 -3.53
N LEU A 187 8.27 16.31 -2.95
CA LEU A 187 7.10 15.82 -3.66
C LEU A 187 6.16 16.98 -4.04
N LYS A 188 6.53 17.77 -5.06
CA LYS A 188 5.85 19.02 -5.42
C LYS A 188 4.56 18.82 -6.24
N LYS A 189 4.51 17.77 -7.05
CA LYS A 189 3.35 17.43 -7.89
C LYS A 189 2.23 16.73 -7.13
N PHE A 190 2.47 16.36 -5.88
CA PHE A 190 1.54 15.61 -5.05
C PHE A 190 1.35 16.30 -3.70
N LYS A 191 0.23 16.02 -3.08
CA LYS A 191 -0.03 16.37 -1.67
C LYS A 191 -0.36 15.11 -0.88
N LEU A 192 0.13 15.04 0.34
CA LEU A 192 -0.32 14.06 1.32
C LEU A 192 -1.79 14.31 1.62
N ILE A 193 -2.65 13.30 1.45
CA ILE A 193 -4.09 13.40 1.68
C ILE A 193 -4.59 12.54 2.83
N HIS A 194 -3.82 11.51 3.18
CA HIS A 194 -4.13 10.62 4.28
C HIS A 194 -2.85 10.08 4.93
N ILE A 195 -2.92 9.88 6.24
CA ILE A 195 -1.84 9.28 7.03
C ILE A 195 -2.43 8.37 8.10
N HIS A 196 -1.84 7.20 8.29
CA HIS A 196 -2.19 6.25 9.34
C HIS A 196 -0.93 5.65 9.96
N ALA A 197 -0.95 5.48 11.28
CA ALA A 197 0.18 4.92 12.02
C ALA A 197 -0.05 3.43 12.26
N ASN A 198 0.78 2.58 11.66
CA ASN A 198 0.67 1.13 11.81
C ASN A 198 1.03 0.70 13.25
N ASN A 199 0.12 -0.01 13.91
CA ASN A 199 0.26 -0.45 15.31
C ASN A 199 0.67 -1.92 15.48
N LEU A 200 1.16 -2.59 14.43
CA LEU A 200 1.62 -3.99 14.52
C LEU A 200 2.86 -4.14 15.40
N VAL A 201 3.81 -3.22 15.27
CA VAL A 201 5.05 -3.21 16.05
C VAL A 201 5.24 -1.81 16.64
N PRO A 202 4.51 -1.45 17.72
CA PRO A 202 4.67 -0.15 18.34
C PRO A 202 6.00 -0.08 19.11
N ILE A 203 6.70 1.06 18.98
CA ILE A 203 7.91 1.36 19.75
C ILE A 203 7.58 2.56 20.65
N ASN A 204 7.58 2.36 21.97
CA ASN A 204 7.33 3.43 22.95
C ASN A 204 6.08 4.29 22.64
N ASN A 205 4.95 3.66 22.31
CA ASN A 205 3.70 4.31 21.89
C ASN A 205 3.78 5.07 20.56
N SER A 206 4.85 4.91 19.78
CA SER A 206 4.99 5.42 18.42
C SER A 206 4.89 4.29 17.40
N SER A 207 4.56 4.63 16.17
CA SER A 207 4.56 3.65 15.08
C SER A 207 5.97 3.47 14.52
N HIS A 208 6.27 2.22 14.14
CA HIS A 208 7.46 1.88 13.35
C HIS A 208 7.22 2.14 11.86
N CYS A 209 5.98 2.10 11.41
CA CYS A 209 5.58 2.28 10.02
C CYS A 209 4.47 3.34 9.90
N LEU A 210 4.51 4.13 8.83
CA LEU A 210 3.47 5.09 8.47
C LEU A 210 2.93 4.77 7.08
N GLU A 211 1.63 4.53 7.02
CA GLU A 211 0.87 4.42 5.78
C GLU A 211 0.51 5.83 5.31
N MET A 212 0.96 6.22 4.15
CA MET A 212 0.72 7.54 3.59
C MET A 212 0.12 7.45 2.20
N THR A 213 -0.92 8.25 1.95
CA THR A 213 -1.54 8.35 0.63
C THR A 213 -1.38 9.75 0.08
N PHE A 214 -1.00 9.81 -1.20
CA PHE A 214 -0.79 11.05 -1.91
C PHE A 214 -1.67 11.13 -3.15
N ALA A 215 -2.21 12.31 -3.39
CA ALA A 215 -2.91 12.64 -4.61
C ALA A 215 -2.15 13.70 -5.40
N ARG A 216 -2.15 13.56 -6.73
CA ARG A 216 -1.62 14.59 -7.61
C ARG A 216 -2.43 15.86 -7.46
N ASN A 217 -1.79 17.03 -7.50
CA ASN A 217 -2.40 18.33 -7.19
C ASN A 217 -3.68 18.62 -7.98
N GLU A 218 -3.75 18.18 -9.24
CA GLU A 218 -4.92 18.35 -10.13
C GLU A 218 -6.19 17.59 -9.68
N TYR A 219 -6.05 16.67 -8.73
CA TYR A 219 -7.16 15.94 -8.14
C TYR A 219 -7.78 16.62 -6.92
N LEU A 220 -7.19 17.73 -6.46
CA LEU A 220 -7.56 18.42 -5.24
C LEU A 220 -8.16 19.80 -5.54
N TYR A 221 -9.33 20.09 -4.97
CA TYR A 221 -10.01 21.39 -5.16
C TYR A 221 -9.33 22.53 -4.37
N ASN A 222 -8.75 22.23 -3.20
CA ASN A 222 -8.11 23.19 -2.30
C ASN A 222 -6.82 22.60 -1.73
N SER A 223 -5.83 22.39 -2.60
CA SER A 223 -4.56 21.74 -2.22
C SER A 223 -3.76 22.50 -1.16
N GLU A 224 -4.03 23.79 -0.97
CA GLU A 224 -3.36 24.63 0.04
C GLU A 224 -4.00 24.54 1.44
N LYS A 225 -5.23 24.04 1.55
CA LYS A 225 -5.91 23.88 2.83
C LYS A 225 -5.47 22.58 3.49
N PHE A 226 -4.98 22.68 4.72
CA PHE A 226 -4.68 21.51 5.53
C PHE A 226 -5.94 20.91 6.17
N ASN A 227 -5.86 19.61 6.42
CA ASN A 227 -6.89 18.89 7.14
C ASN A 227 -6.78 19.18 8.65
N ASP A 228 -7.89 19.53 9.28
CA ASP A 228 -8.03 19.73 10.72
C ASP A 228 -8.55 18.49 11.48
N LYS A 229 -8.78 17.40 10.75
CA LYS A 229 -9.28 16.13 11.30
C LYS A 229 -8.26 15.51 12.26
N LYS A 230 -8.81 14.76 13.21
CA LYS A 230 -8.01 13.85 14.03
C LYS A 230 -7.77 12.54 13.27
N TYR A 231 -6.57 12.01 13.37
CA TYR A 231 -6.21 10.69 12.87
C TYR A 231 -6.01 9.74 14.06
N PRO A 232 -6.49 8.52 13.96
CA PRO A 232 -7.14 7.87 12.80
C PRO A 232 -8.56 8.40 12.52
N ILE A 233 -8.97 8.38 11.25
CA ILE A 233 -10.30 8.81 10.82
C ILE A 233 -11.30 7.69 11.05
N LYS A 234 -12.26 7.91 11.95
CA LYS A 234 -13.31 6.92 12.26
C LYS A 234 -14.09 6.51 11.02
N GLY A 235 -14.16 5.20 10.79
CA GLY A 235 -14.89 4.61 9.67
C GLY A 235 -14.06 4.43 8.40
N LEU A 236 -12.88 5.05 8.31
CA LEU A 236 -11.89 4.82 7.26
C LEU A 236 -10.69 4.04 7.79
N ASP A 237 -10.17 4.43 8.95
CA ASP A 237 -9.04 3.76 9.57
C ASP A 237 -9.46 2.67 10.54
N TYR A 238 -8.63 1.66 10.61
CA TYR A 238 -8.73 0.55 11.54
C TYR A 238 -7.32 0.11 11.97
N PRO A 239 -7.15 -0.33 13.23
CA PRO A 239 -5.84 -0.77 13.70
C PRO A 239 -5.33 -1.95 12.87
N ASN A 240 -4.06 -1.94 12.46
CA ASN A 240 -3.43 -3.04 11.73
C ASN A 240 -3.42 -4.31 12.60
N ALA A 241 -3.13 -4.20 13.90
CA ALA A 241 -3.23 -5.29 14.87
C ALA A 241 -4.64 -5.41 15.43
N LYS A 242 -5.28 -6.57 15.27
CA LYS A 242 -6.67 -6.85 15.72
C LYS A 242 -6.95 -6.59 17.20
N ARG A 243 -5.94 -6.71 18.05
CA ARG A 243 -6.07 -6.57 19.51
C ARG A 243 -5.45 -5.30 20.06
N GLY A 244 -4.87 -4.46 19.17
CA GLY A 244 -4.28 -3.18 19.54
C GLY A 244 -5.30 -2.04 19.46
N LYS A 245 -5.06 -0.98 20.24
CA LYS A 245 -5.69 0.31 19.98
C LYS A 245 -4.95 0.97 18.81
N ASP A 246 -5.66 1.73 18.03
CA ASP A 246 -5.06 2.53 16.98
C ASP A 246 -4.19 3.66 17.57
N ILE A 247 -3.19 4.10 16.83
CA ILE A 247 -2.26 5.14 17.28
C ILE A 247 -2.79 6.50 16.82
N GLU A 248 -3.06 7.38 17.77
CA GLU A 248 -3.50 8.74 17.47
C GLU A 248 -2.34 9.59 16.96
N ILE A 249 -2.57 10.35 15.89
CA ILE A 249 -1.59 11.29 15.32
C ILE A 249 -2.04 12.71 15.61
N TYR A 250 -1.15 13.48 16.20
CA TYR A 250 -1.36 14.89 16.53
C TYR A 250 -0.42 15.77 15.69
N PHE A 251 -0.97 16.80 15.07
CA PHE A 251 -0.21 17.79 14.30
C PHE A 251 -0.05 19.06 15.12
N LEU A 252 1.16 19.35 15.53
CA LEU A 252 1.53 20.56 16.29
C LEU A 252 1.73 21.79 15.39
#